data_893e94526d480e8ac59c4d29dbf21906
#
_entry.id   893e94526d480e8ac59c4d29dbf21906
#
_cell.length_a   1.000
_cell.length_b   1.000
_cell.length_c   1.000
_cell.angle_alpha   90.00
_cell.angle_beta   90.00
_cell.angle_gamma   90.00
#
_symmetry.space_group_name_H-M   'P 1'
#
loop_
_entity.id
_entity.type
_entity.pdbx_description
1 polymer ?
#
loop_
_entity_poly.entity_id
_entity_poly.type
_entity_poly.pdbx_seq_one_letter_code
_entity_poly.pdbx_strand_id
1 'polypeptide(L)'
;MKVGIDFGTTTSTICRVTADGRIDTQGPIPSLAAYGNGKWYFGEDAEQRLAGEDRAIYPIRDVKLMLGKKSIRIGPNQLDPEEAVSKYLSYLAGRIAKGEVIEEAVIGTPVNVDMAHRQALLSAARKSGFKEVRLVYEPTSALAGAIDLSRLDERALVLVVDWGGGTLDVAVVRKDGDTLREIEVDGDVSDLGGSRMDDELVREVLQRDASLRSKVDAIDGGFDRLKQEIEGSKRNILEEGIDDETAEPWRTPSLWLRETIEVRPADVFDVIRRMADRARERIINFLHRARINPSEITHLLFAGGVCNSPIVQKAIGNEFRSARAVSTDQQPQLLTGYGAARLARSGFTVQLAAPFGVRQCDDSFCEMLPAGHGLAVGAYRVAEFMVTDVLAPEAVFDLGICRQINGESAMMSAPGDAFRSIDQLHIRAQSTPGENKANAGDLIRLFCGIDSTLAVTVYAESNLTADSVRKSLSGVPLAIRVGR
;
A
#
# COMPACT_ATOMS: atom_id res chain seq x y z
N MET A 1 21.05 -10.92 -11.01
CA MET A 1 20.57 -11.23 -9.65
C MET A 1 19.07 -10.92 -9.51
N LYS A 2 18.40 -11.48 -8.46
CA LYS A 2 17.01 -11.16 -8.12
C LYS A 2 16.96 -10.43 -6.79
N VAL A 3 16.07 -9.43 -6.67
CA VAL A 3 15.94 -8.59 -5.48
C VAL A 3 14.49 -8.44 -5.05
N GLY A 4 14.28 -8.20 -3.76
CA GLY A 4 13.03 -7.72 -3.19
C GLY A 4 13.21 -6.29 -2.73
N ILE A 5 12.21 -5.45 -2.93
CA ILE A 5 12.22 -4.05 -2.56
C ILE A 5 10.97 -3.72 -1.76
N ASP A 6 11.16 -3.18 -0.58
CA ASP A 6 10.17 -2.37 0.10
C ASP A 6 10.50 -0.91 -0.22
N PHE A 7 9.72 -0.30 -1.11
CA PHE A 7 9.81 1.12 -1.41
C PHE A 7 8.80 1.84 -0.52
N GLY A 8 9.19 2.11 0.74
CA GLY A 8 8.35 2.80 1.70
C GLY A 8 8.31 4.32 1.50
N THR A 9 7.35 4.98 2.14
CA THR A 9 7.20 6.46 2.10
C THR A 9 8.32 7.15 2.88
N THR A 10 8.69 6.62 4.05
CA THR A 10 9.71 7.21 4.93
C THR A 10 11.05 6.51 4.80
N THR A 11 11.05 5.20 4.76
CA THR A 11 12.26 4.38 4.60
C THR A 11 12.04 3.30 3.56
N SER A 12 13.09 2.91 2.86
CA SER A 12 13.09 1.82 1.89
C SER A 12 14.13 0.77 2.25
N THR A 13 13.86 -0.45 1.80
CA THR A 13 14.76 -1.60 1.99
C THR A 13 14.91 -2.34 0.68
N ILE A 14 16.13 -2.71 0.32
CA ILE A 14 16.40 -3.62 -0.80
C ILE A 14 17.15 -4.85 -0.28
N CYS A 15 16.65 -6.02 -0.65
CA CYS A 15 17.14 -7.31 -0.16
C CYS A 15 17.40 -8.28 -1.30
N ARG A 16 18.30 -9.22 -1.08
CA ARG A 16 18.44 -10.43 -1.92
C ARG A 16 18.63 -11.68 -1.07
N VAL A 17 18.17 -12.80 -1.54
CA VAL A 17 18.52 -14.10 -0.93
C VAL A 17 19.78 -14.61 -1.62
N THR A 18 20.84 -14.81 -0.84
CA THR A 18 22.13 -15.34 -1.31
C THR A 18 22.03 -16.84 -1.61
N ALA A 19 23.08 -17.42 -2.24
CA ALA A 19 23.09 -18.83 -2.61
C ALA A 19 22.98 -19.78 -1.40
N ASP A 20 23.50 -19.37 -0.26
CA ASP A 20 23.43 -20.10 1.03
C ASP A 20 22.12 -19.83 1.83
N GLY A 21 21.17 -19.13 1.22
CA GLY A 21 19.84 -18.90 1.81
C GLY A 21 19.75 -17.73 2.79
N ARG A 22 20.86 -17.04 3.07
CA ARG A 22 20.85 -15.83 3.90
C ARG A 22 20.25 -14.65 3.13
N ILE A 23 19.70 -13.70 3.88
CA ILE A 23 19.20 -12.44 3.30
C ILE A 23 20.28 -11.37 3.47
N ASP A 24 20.80 -10.88 2.34
CA ASP A 24 21.65 -9.70 2.26
C ASP A 24 20.74 -8.47 2.12
N THR A 25 20.88 -7.51 3.01
CA THR A 25 19.95 -6.40 3.17
C THR A 25 20.68 -5.06 3.16
N GLN A 26 20.12 -4.11 2.46
CA GLN A 26 20.46 -2.70 2.55
C GLN A 26 19.21 -1.94 3.00
N GLY A 27 19.27 -1.34 4.16
CA GLY A 27 18.16 -0.60 4.77
C GLY A 27 18.02 -0.86 6.28
N PRO A 28 17.11 -0.11 6.94
CA PRO A 28 16.25 0.93 6.35
C PRO A 28 17.04 2.14 5.85
N ILE A 29 16.79 2.55 4.61
CA ILE A 29 17.40 3.72 3.96
C ILE A 29 16.33 4.81 3.88
N PRO A 30 16.61 6.09 4.24
CA PRO A 30 15.63 7.16 4.11
C PRO A 30 15.08 7.26 2.68
N SER A 31 13.76 7.19 2.51
CA SER A 31 13.06 7.40 1.23
C SER A 31 13.01 8.89 0.90
N LEU A 32 14.11 9.56 1.14
CA LEU A 32 14.29 10.98 0.98
C LEU A 32 15.11 11.25 -0.28
N ALA A 33 14.60 12.12 -1.12
CA ALA A 33 15.36 12.75 -2.17
C ALA A 33 15.49 14.24 -1.86
N ALA A 34 16.52 14.87 -2.38
CA ALA A 34 16.65 16.31 -2.39
C ALA A 34 17.17 16.78 -3.75
N TYR A 35 16.75 17.96 -4.17
CA TYR A 35 17.17 18.55 -5.43
C TYR A 35 17.60 20.00 -5.20
N GLY A 36 18.74 20.35 -5.74
CA GLY A 36 19.24 21.72 -5.69
C GLY A 36 20.51 21.86 -6.52
N ASN A 37 20.77 23.06 -7.02
CA ASN A 37 21.95 23.35 -7.83
C ASN A 37 22.16 22.39 -9.03
N GLY A 38 21.04 21.91 -9.63
CA GLY A 38 21.08 20.97 -10.76
C GLY A 38 21.45 19.53 -10.38
N LYS A 39 21.48 19.17 -9.09
CA LYS A 39 21.91 17.86 -8.59
C LYS A 39 20.83 17.20 -7.74
N TRP A 40 20.82 15.87 -7.78
CA TRP A 40 20.01 15.01 -6.93
C TRP A 40 20.85 14.45 -5.80
N TYR A 41 20.24 14.33 -4.64
CA TYR A 41 20.80 13.69 -3.45
C TYR A 41 19.76 12.69 -2.93
N PHE A 42 20.19 11.55 -2.36
CA PHE A 42 19.30 10.48 -1.93
C PHE A 42 19.71 9.91 -0.58
N GLY A 43 18.72 9.38 0.17
CA GLY A 43 18.95 8.71 1.43
C GLY A 43 19.68 9.58 2.44
N GLU A 44 20.71 9.04 3.06
CA GLU A 44 21.50 9.69 4.10
C GLU A 44 22.23 10.95 3.59
N ASP A 45 22.66 10.97 2.31
CA ASP A 45 23.28 12.19 1.73
C ASP A 45 22.27 13.32 1.59
N ALA A 46 21.01 13.00 1.23
CA ALA A 46 19.93 13.98 1.21
C ALA A 46 19.65 14.54 2.62
N GLU A 47 19.61 13.69 3.65
CA GLU A 47 19.43 14.11 5.04
C GLU A 47 20.54 15.07 5.48
N GLN A 48 21.80 14.72 5.24
CA GLN A 48 22.94 15.57 5.58
C GLN A 48 22.90 16.92 4.89
N ARG A 49 22.55 16.97 3.59
CA ARG A 49 22.45 18.21 2.83
C ARG A 49 21.33 19.12 3.34
N LEU A 50 20.19 18.54 3.68
CA LEU A 50 19.04 19.29 4.19
C LEU A 50 19.25 19.81 5.62
N ALA A 51 20.01 19.11 6.44
CA ALA A 51 20.41 19.55 7.76
C ALA A 51 21.44 20.72 7.71
N GLY A 52 22.12 20.89 6.57
CA GLY A 52 23.08 21.99 6.36
C GLY A 52 22.43 23.35 6.14
N GLU A 53 23.28 24.40 6.06
CA GLU A 53 22.85 25.78 5.90
C GLU A 53 22.35 26.14 4.48
N ASP A 54 22.64 25.30 3.46
CA ASP A 54 22.28 25.57 2.06
C ASP A 54 20.75 25.47 1.84
N ARG A 55 20.12 26.63 1.76
CA ARG A 55 18.67 26.78 1.52
C ARG A 55 18.26 26.58 0.06
N ALA A 56 19.22 26.44 -0.88
CA ALA A 56 18.95 26.18 -2.30
C ALA A 56 18.77 24.68 -2.60
N ILE A 57 18.88 23.80 -1.58
CA ILE A 57 18.59 22.39 -1.65
C ILE A 57 17.20 22.15 -1.05
N TYR A 58 16.28 21.61 -1.86
CA TYR A 58 14.88 21.44 -1.50
C TYR A 58 14.57 19.97 -1.24
N PRO A 59 13.87 19.63 -0.13
CA PRO A 59 13.45 18.26 0.15
C PRO A 59 12.36 17.79 -0.82
N ILE A 60 12.43 16.51 -1.18
CA ILE A 60 11.39 15.79 -1.93
C ILE A 60 10.97 14.62 -1.07
N ARG A 61 9.96 14.87 -0.24
CA ARG A 61 9.41 13.89 0.69
C ARG A 61 8.18 13.22 0.10
N ASP A 62 7.86 12.05 0.63
CA ASP A 62 6.63 11.34 0.32
C ASP A 62 6.42 11.12 -1.21
N VAL A 63 7.51 11.07 -1.97
CA VAL A 63 7.47 10.99 -3.45
C VAL A 63 6.72 9.75 -3.93
N LYS A 64 6.73 8.67 -3.14
CA LYS A 64 5.91 7.46 -3.39
C LYS A 64 4.44 7.81 -3.50
N LEU A 65 3.91 8.66 -2.60
CA LEU A 65 2.49 9.06 -2.58
C LEU A 65 2.13 10.04 -3.73
N MET A 66 3.14 10.53 -4.43
CA MET A 66 2.96 11.44 -5.58
C MET A 66 2.99 10.72 -6.92
N LEU A 67 3.30 9.42 -6.94
CA LEU A 67 3.25 8.61 -8.16
C LEU A 67 1.86 8.67 -8.81
N GLY A 68 1.82 8.71 -10.13
CA GLY A 68 0.59 8.91 -10.90
C GLY A 68 0.19 10.38 -11.12
N LYS A 69 0.77 11.34 -10.37
CA LYS A 69 0.60 12.78 -10.63
C LYS A 69 1.50 13.22 -11.76
N LYS A 70 1.05 14.25 -12.54
CA LYS A 70 1.79 14.72 -13.72
C LYS A 70 3.09 15.43 -13.37
N SER A 71 3.10 16.19 -12.28
CA SER A 71 4.30 16.93 -11.83
C SER A 71 4.14 17.41 -10.40
N ILE A 72 5.27 17.66 -9.74
CA ILE A 72 5.35 18.26 -8.41
C ILE A 72 6.22 19.51 -8.46
N ARG A 73 5.85 20.52 -7.69
CA ARG A 73 6.66 21.73 -7.53
C ARG A 73 7.56 21.57 -6.31
N ILE A 74 8.86 21.79 -6.52
CA ILE A 74 9.88 21.71 -5.46
C ILE A 74 10.72 23.00 -5.53
N GLY A 75 10.48 23.91 -4.61
CA GLY A 75 11.04 25.24 -4.68
C GLY A 75 10.71 25.92 -6.01
N PRO A 76 11.69 26.45 -6.73
CA PRO A 76 11.50 27.04 -8.06
C PRO A 76 11.35 26.00 -9.18
N ASN A 77 11.55 24.70 -8.90
CA ASN A 77 11.61 23.66 -9.92
C ASN A 77 10.27 22.92 -10.02
N GLN A 78 9.97 22.43 -11.23
CA GLN A 78 8.89 21.50 -11.51
C GLN A 78 9.50 20.17 -11.91
N LEU A 79 9.19 19.11 -11.19
CA LEU A 79 9.79 17.79 -11.36
C LEU A 79 8.70 16.73 -11.65
N ASP A 80 9.10 15.69 -12.37
CA ASP A 80 8.29 14.50 -12.58
C ASP A 80 8.49 13.53 -11.39
N PRO A 81 7.42 13.15 -10.63
CA PRO A 81 7.53 12.18 -9.55
C PRO A 81 8.09 10.85 -10.03
N GLU A 82 7.74 10.39 -11.22
CA GLU A 82 8.23 9.14 -11.80
C GLU A 82 9.74 9.18 -12.03
N GLU A 83 10.28 10.31 -12.49
CA GLU A 83 11.72 10.50 -12.65
C GLU A 83 12.43 10.47 -11.29
N ALA A 84 11.89 11.16 -10.28
CA ALA A 84 12.45 11.16 -8.94
C ALA A 84 12.51 9.75 -8.36
N VAL A 85 11.42 8.96 -8.49
CA VAL A 85 11.36 7.57 -8.04
C VAL A 85 12.33 6.69 -8.83
N SER A 86 12.42 6.85 -10.16
CA SER A 86 13.37 6.09 -10.97
C SER A 86 14.82 6.29 -10.53
N LYS A 87 15.21 7.54 -10.27
CA LYS A 87 16.56 7.86 -9.78
C LYS A 87 16.80 7.29 -8.36
N TYR A 88 15.79 7.35 -7.48
CA TYR A 88 15.89 6.78 -6.15
C TYR A 88 16.02 5.24 -6.20
N LEU A 89 15.23 4.55 -7.03
CA LEU A 89 15.34 3.10 -7.22
C LEU A 89 16.70 2.69 -7.82
N SER A 90 17.26 3.51 -8.73
CA SER A 90 18.63 3.31 -9.24
C SER A 90 19.68 3.46 -8.13
N TYR A 91 19.49 4.40 -7.22
CA TYR A 91 20.33 4.57 -6.04
C TYR A 91 20.26 3.33 -5.12
N LEU A 92 19.06 2.83 -4.82
CA LEU A 92 18.88 1.59 -4.05
C LEU A 92 19.55 0.39 -4.73
N ALA A 93 19.36 0.25 -6.04
CA ALA A 93 20.00 -0.82 -6.83
C ALA A 93 21.52 -0.77 -6.71
N GLY A 94 22.12 0.41 -6.77
CA GLY A 94 23.56 0.60 -6.60
C GLY A 94 24.11 0.14 -5.25
N ARG A 95 23.31 0.23 -4.19
CA ARG A 95 23.68 -0.20 -2.83
C ARG A 95 23.88 -1.72 -2.71
N ILE A 96 23.14 -2.52 -3.48
CA ILE A 96 23.18 -3.99 -3.36
C ILE A 96 23.80 -4.69 -4.56
N ALA A 97 23.65 -4.13 -5.77
CA ALA A 97 24.02 -4.82 -7.01
C ALA A 97 25.54 -4.92 -7.21
N LYS A 98 26.32 -3.98 -6.69
CA LYS A 98 27.81 -3.97 -6.83
C LYS A 98 28.29 -4.23 -8.26
N GLY A 99 27.55 -3.73 -9.27
CA GLY A 99 27.82 -3.90 -10.68
C GLY A 99 27.14 -5.08 -11.38
N GLU A 100 26.45 -5.96 -10.62
CA GLU A 100 25.65 -7.03 -11.20
C GLU A 100 24.34 -6.49 -11.78
N VAL A 101 23.83 -7.13 -12.84
CA VAL A 101 22.53 -6.80 -13.43
C VAL A 101 21.40 -7.37 -12.55
N ILE A 102 20.40 -6.54 -12.23
CA ILE A 102 19.18 -6.99 -11.56
C ILE A 102 18.22 -7.53 -12.64
N GLU A 103 18.07 -8.86 -12.68
CA GLU A 103 17.23 -9.56 -13.65
C GLU A 103 15.74 -9.45 -13.27
N GLU A 104 15.43 -9.56 -11.98
CA GLU A 104 14.07 -9.49 -11.46
C GLU A 104 14.03 -8.68 -10.17
N ALA A 105 13.11 -7.74 -10.09
CA ALA A 105 12.76 -7.01 -8.86
C ALA A 105 11.30 -7.28 -8.49
N VAL A 106 11.07 -7.77 -7.27
CA VAL A 106 9.74 -7.86 -6.66
C VAL A 106 9.59 -6.67 -5.72
N ILE A 107 8.55 -5.85 -5.94
CA ILE A 107 8.34 -4.60 -5.20
C ILE A 107 7.03 -4.66 -4.42
N GLY A 108 7.09 -4.33 -3.13
CA GLY A 108 5.90 -4.12 -2.30
C GLY A 108 5.09 -2.92 -2.80
N THR A 109 3.78 -3.07 -2.84
CA THR A 109 2.83 -1.98 -3.15
C THR A 109 1.69 -1.97 -2.15
N PRO A 110 1.25 -0.79 -1.70
CA PRO A 110 0.07 -0.67 -0.85
C PRO A 110 -1.18 -1.24 -1.54
N VAL A 111 -2.14 -1.70 -0.72
CA VAL A 111 -3.36 -2.36 -1.22
C VAL A 111 -4.26 -1.41 -2.00
N ASN A 112 -4.52 -0.21 -1.47
CA ASN A 112 -5.53 0.72 -1.99
C ASN A 112 -4.96 1.90 -2.80
N VAL A 113 -3.76 1.74 -3.38
CA VAL A 113 -3.28 2.71 -4.38
C VAL A 113 -3.92 2.41 -5.74
N ASP A 114 -4.16 3.47 -6.51
CA ASP A 114 -4.80 3.35 -7.80
C ASP A 114 -3.89 2.72 -8.87
N MET A 115 -4.47 2.40 -10.02
CA MET A 115 -3.74 1.80 -11.13
C MET A 115 -2.67 2.76 -11.70
N ALA A 116 -2.94 4.07 -11.72
CA ALA A 116 -1.99 5.05 -12.24
C ALA A 116 -0.72 5.09 -11.39
N HIS A 117 -0.86 5.03 -10.05
CA HIS A 117 0.25 4.89 -9.12
C HIS A 117 1.09 3.63 -9.41
N ARG A 118 0.43 2.47 -9.55
CA ARG A 118 1.13 1.19 -9.80
C ARG A 118 1.81 1.16 -11.16
N GLN A 119 1.17 1.72 -12.20
CA GLN A 119 1.79 1.86 -13.52
C GLN A 119 3.01 2.76 -13.47
N ALA A 120 2.93 3.90 -12.77
CA ALA A 120 4.05 4.81 -12.59
C ALA A 120 5.21 4.13 -11.82
N LEU A 121 4.91 3.34 -10.79
CA LEU A 121 5.92 2.56 -10.05
C LEU A 121 6.61 1.54 -10.95
N LEU A 122 5.84 0.76 -11.74
CA LEU A 122 6.39 -0.21 -12.69
C LEU A 122 7.24 0.47 -13.76
N SER A 123 6.81 1.63 -14.26
CA SER A 123 7.55 2.43 -15.24
C SER A 123 8.86 2.96 -14.65
N ALA A 124 8.81 3.58 -13.46
CA ALA A 124 9.98 4.08 -12.76
C ALA A 124 11.01 2.96 -12.49
N ALA A 125 10.54 1.78 -12.07
CA ALA A 125 11.38 0.63 -11.79
C ALA A 125 12.07 0.10 -13.07
N ARG A 126 11.36 0.05 -14.20
CA ARG A 126 11.98 -0.32 -15.48
C ARG A 126 13.01 0.71 -15.93
N LYS A 127 12.71 2.01 -15.79
CA LYS A 127 13.66 3.11 -16.07
C LYS A 127 14.90 3.07 -15.19
N SER A 128 14.81 2.46 -13.99
CA SER A 128 15.95 2.24 -13.08
C SER A 128 16.91 1.14 -13.56
N GLY A 129 16.57 0.40 -14.62
CA GLY A 129 17.39 -0.66 -15.18
C GLY A 129 17.04 -2.07 -14.70
N PHE A 130 15.94 -2.28 -13.98
CA PHE A 130 15.44 -3.62 -13.66
C PHE A 130 14.82 -4.25 -14.90
N LYS A 131 15.26 -5.49 -15.26
CA LYS A 131 14.79 -6.15 -16.48
C LYS A 131 13.34 -6.62 -16.35
N GLU A 132 13.03 -7.30 -15.26
CA GLU A 132 11.68 -7.73 -14.92
C GLU A 132 11.23 -7.11 -13.59
N VAL A 133 10.01 -6.61 -13.53
CA VAL A 133 9.44 -6.01 -12.32
C VAL A 133 8.08 -6.61 -12.05
N ARG A 134 7.90 -7.09 -10.82
CA ARG A 134 6.65 -7.67 -10.34
C ARG A 134 6.22 -7.00 -9.05
N LEU A 135 4.92 -6.81 -8.89
CA LEU A 135 4.34 -6.26 -7.67
C LEU A 135 3.77 -7.36 -6.76
N VAL A 136 3.73 -7.07 -5.48
CA VAL A 136 3.07 -7.86 -4.44
C VAL A 136 2.49 -6.89 -3.42
N TYR A 137 1.34 -7.23 -2.80
CA TYR A 137 0.83 -6.40 -1.70
C TYR A 137 1.74 -6.46 -0.48
N GLU A 138 1.98 -5.30 0.13
CA GLU A 138 2.89 -5.15 1.27
C GLU A 138 2.56 -6.10 2.42
N PRO A 139 1.29 -6.24 2.90
CA PRO A 139 0.98 -7.15 4.00
C PRO A 139 1.29 -8.62 3.68
N THR A 140 0.98 -9.07 2.46
CA THR A 140 1.24 -10.47 2.06
C THR A 140 2.73 -10.71 1.87
N SER A 141 3.46 -9.74 1.36
CA SER A 141 4.92 -9.76 1.32
C SER A 141 5.51 -9.83 2.73
N ALA A 142 5.03 -9.00 3.66
CA ALA A 142 5.49 -9.01 5.04
C ALA A 142 5.32 -10.39 5.71
N LEU A 143 4.17 -11.06 5.48
CA LEU A 143 3.96 -12.42 5.99
C LEU A 143 4.95 -13.42 5.41
N ALA A 144 5.21 -13.36 4.10
CA ALA A 144 6.24 -14.19 3.46
C ALA A 144 7.65 -13.91 3.98
N GLY A 145 7.90 -12.68 4.47
CA GLY A 145 9.15 -12.27 5.08
C GLY A 145 9.33 -12.70 6.53
N ALA A 146 8.22 -12.73 7.27
CA ALA A 146 8.23 -12.96 8.71
C ALA A 146 8.56 -14.40 9.09
N ILE A 147 8.07 -15.37 8.33
CA ILE A 147 8.12 -16.77 8.72
C ILE A 147 8.34 -17.68 7.51
N ASP A 148 9.01 -18.81 7.75
CA ASP A 148 8.94 -19.94 6.83
C ASP A 148 7.51 -20.49 6.86
N LEU A 149 6.85 -20.51 5.70
CA LEU A 149 5.44 -20.94 5.61
C LEU A 149 5.21 -22.37 6.10
N SER A 150 6.24 -23.22 6.13
CA SER A 150 6.15 -24.58 6.69
C SER A 150 5.92 -24.59 8.20
N ARG A 151 6.26 -23.50 8.90
CA ARG A 151 6.07 -23.36 10.35
C ARG A 151 4.73 -22.77 10.74
N LEU A 152 3.95 -22.29 9.77
CA LEU A 152 2.62 -21.78 10.00
C LEU A 152 1.61 -22.93 9.90
N ASP A 153 0.69 -23.03 10.85
CA ASP A 153 -0.35 -24.05 10.87
C ASP A 153 -1.17 -24.03 9.58
N GLU A 154 -1.55 -25.21 9.07
CA GLU A 154 -2.49 -25.28 7.94
C GLU A 154 -3.82 -24.62 8.31
N ARG A 155 -4.35 -23.83 7.40
CA ARG A 155 -5.55 -22.99 7.61
C ARG A 155 -5.38 -21.90 8.67
N ALA A 156 -4.15 -21.59 9.10
CA ALA A 156 -3.91 -20.42 9.94
C ALA A 156 -4.53 -19.19 9.29
N LEU A 157 -5.29 -18.44 10.07
CA LEU A 157 -5.87 -17.17 9.68
C LEU A 157 -5.05 -16.05 10.33
N VAL A 158 -4.26 -15.37 9.53
CA VAL A 158 -3.29 -14.37 9.98
C VAL A 158 -3.83 -12.98 9.69
N LEU A 159 -3.99 -12.16 10.73
CA LEU A 159 -4.17 -10.73 10.55
C LEU A 159 -2.79 -10.09 10.43
N VAL A 160 -2.52 -9.48 9.29
CA VAL A 160 -1.31 -8.70 9.04
C VAL A 160 -1.66 -7.22 9.13
N VAL A 161 -0.94 -6.50 9.98
CA VAL A 161 -1.03 -5.06 10.14
C VAL A 161 0.29 -4.49 9.67
N ASP A 162 0.34 -3.97 8.47
CA ASP A 162 1.51 -3.27 7.92
C ASP A 162 1.30 -1.77 8.03
N TRP A 163 1.96 -1.16 9.01
CA TRP A 163 1.85 0.26 9.28
C TRP A 163 3.17 0.97 9.05
N GLY A 164 3.29 1.51 7.86
CA GLY A 164 4.45 2.25 7.39
C GLY A 164 4.35 3.76 7.61
N GLY A 165 5.28 4.48 6.98
CA GLY A 165 5.30 5.94 7.02
C GLY A 165 4.15 6.60 6.27
N GLY A 166 3.70 6.03 5.16
CA GLY A 166 2.66 6.60 4.29
C GLY A 166 1.29 5.97 4.44
N THR A 167 1.23 4.68 4.78
CA THR A 167 0.00 3.89 4.72
C THR A 167 -0.16 3.02 5.97
N LEU A 168 -1.42 2.67 6.25
CA LEU A 168 -1.80 1.54 7.08
C LEU A 168 -2.49 0.51 6.16
N ASP A 169 -1.82 -0.58 5.87
CA ASP A 169 -2.35 -1.68 5.08
C ASP A 169 -2.68 -2.88 5.98
N VAL A 170 -3.85 -3.46 5.78
CA VAL A 170 -4.36 -4.56 6.60
C VAL A 170 -4.80 -5.70 5.69
N ALA A 171 -4.40 -6.91 6.02
CA ALA A 171 -4.86 -8.10 5.32
C ALA A 171 -5.20 -9.23 6.29
N VAL A 172 -6.26 -9.95 6.00
CA VAL A 172 -6.51 -11.27 6.59
C VAL A 172 -6.08 -12.31 5.57
N VAL A 173 -5.04 -13.05 5.89
CA VAL A 173 -4.42 -14.03 5.00
C VAL A 173 -4.59 -15.42 5.57
N ARG A 174 -5.11 -16.37 4.76
CA ARG A 174 -5.15 -17.79 5.09
C ARG A 174 -4.03 -18.54 4.40
N LYS A 175 -3.38 -19.42 5.16
CA LYS A 175 -2.43 -20.36 4.59
C LYS A 175 -3.17 -21.60 4.07
N ASP A 176 -2.98 -21.91 2.79
CA ASP A 176 -3.49 -23.09 2.12
C ASP A 176 -2.31 -23.82 1.44
N GLY A 177 -1.60 -24.71 2.12
CA GLY A 177 -0.38 -25.35 1.61
C GLY A 177 0.72 -24.33 1.31
N ASP A 178 1.19 -24.31 0.06
CA ASP A 178 2.19 -23.34 -0.44
C ASP A 178 1.54 -22.02 -0.90
N THR A 179 0.26 -21.80 -0.61
CA THR A 179 -0.48 -20.62 -1.06
C THR A 179 -0.86 -19.72 0.11
N LEU A 180 -0.53 -18.46 0.01
CA LEU A 180 -1.06 -17.38 0.85
C LEU A 180 -2.28 -16.79 0.15
N ARG A 181 -3.46 -17.05 0.71
CA ARG A 181 -4.74 -16.58 0.17
C ARG A 181 -5.24 -15.41 1.00
N GLU A 182 -5.31 -14.25 0.40
CA GLU A 182 -5.97 -13.11 1.00
C GLU A 182 -7.48 -13.36 1.06
N ILE A 183 -8.03 -13.33 2.27
CA ILE A 183 -9.48 -13.44 2.51
C ILE A 183 -10.11 -12.07 2.38
N GLU A 184 -9.41 -11.06 2.90
CA GLU A 184 -9.79 -9.66 2.84
C GLU A 184 -8.57 -8.78 2.91
N VAL A 185 -8.61 -7.64 2.23
CA VAL A 185 -7.54 -6.62 2.25
C VAL A 185 -8.14 -5.22 2.29
N ASP A 186 -7.49 -4.31 2.98
CA ASP A 186 -7.81 -2.88 3.02
C ASP A 186 -6.54 -2.06 3.24
N GLY A 187 -6.57 -0.79 2.92
CA GLY A 187 -5.46 0.13 3.15
C GLY A 187 -5.95 1.57 3.31
N ASP A 188 -5.17 2.36 4.01
CA ASP A 188 -5.39 3.81 4.14
C ASP A 188 -4.13 4.53 3.72
N VAL A 189 -4.23 5.30 2.66
CA VAL A 189 -3.11 6.05 2.06
C VAL A 189 -3.07 7.52 2.48
N SER A 190 -3.98 7.98 3.33
CA SER A 190 -4.11 9.44 3.56
C SER A 190 -3.96 9.87 5.01
N ASP A 191 -4.56 9.15 5.97
CA ASP A 191 -4.78 9.69 7.30
C ASP A 191 -4.03 8.99 8.44
N LEU A 192 -3.53 7.78 8.21
CA LEU A 192 -2.92 6.94 9.24
C LEU A 192 -1.45 6.57 8.98
N GLY A 193 -0.75 7.22 8.06
CA GLY A 193 0.69 7.00 7.87
C GLY A 193 1.53 7.61 9.00
N GLY A 194 2.70 7.06 9.29
CA GLY A 194 3.66 7.62 10.24
C GLY A 194 4.10 9.05 9.89
N SER A 195 4.11 9.40 8.60
CA SER A 195 4.36 10.78 8.13
C SER A 195 3.31 11.78 8.62
N ARG A 196 2.06 11.32 8.88
CA ARG A 196 1.02 12.16 9.48
C ARG A 196 1.26 12.39 10.98
N MET A 197 1.83 11.43 11.68
CA MET A 197 2.29 11.64 13.06
C MET A 197 3.32 12.77 13.11
N ASP A 198 4.26 12.77 12.17
CA ASP A 198 5.28 13.81 12.07
C ASP A 198 4.66 15.17 11.75
N ASP A 199 3.67 15.24 10.84
CA ASP A 199 2.92 16.48 10.56
C ASP A 199 2.21 17.02 11.82
N GLU A 200 1.60 16.16 12.63
CA GLU A 200 0.95 16.56 13.88
C GLU A 200 1.98 17.10 14.89
N LEU A 201 3.11 16.40 15.05
CA LEU A 201 4.20 16.87 15.92
C LEU A 201 4.76 18.23 15.50
N VAL A 202 4.99 18.42 14.18
CA VAL A 202 5.42 19.73 13.66
C VAL A 202 4.43 20.81 14.03
N ARG A 203 3.13 20.57 13.84
CA ARG A 203 2.10 21.56 14.19
C ARG A 203 2.06 21.88 15.68
N GLU A 204 2.22 20.87 16.54
CA GLU A 204 2.27 21.08 18.00
C GLU A 204 3.50 21.91 18.42
N VAL A 205 4.67 21.65 17.84
CA VAL A 205 5.89 22.44 18.08
C VAL A 205 5.69 23.89 17.60
N LEU A 206 5.16 24.10 16.39
CA LEU A 206 4.94 25.44 15.83
C LEU A 206 3.79 26.21 16.52
N GLN A 207 2.83 25.52 17.14
CA GLN A 207 1.79 26.17 17.93
C GLN A 207 2.33 26.76 19.24
N ARG A 208 3.37 26.14 19.82
CA ARG A 208 4.00 26.61 21.07
C ARG A 208 4.98 27.75 20.85
N ASP A 209 5.58 27.83 19.66
CA ASP A 209 6.61 28.83 19.36
C ASP A 209 6.24 29.62 18.09
N ALA A 210 5.60 30.78 18.30
CA ALA A 210 5.22 31.67 17.23
C ALA A 210 6.42 32.31 16.49
N SER A 211 7.56 32.46 17.16
CA SER A 211 8.79 32.97 16.53
C SER A 211 9.37 31.93 15.58
N LEU A 212 9.47 30.69 16.02
CA LEU A 212 9.88 29.56 15.22
C LEU A 212 8.97 29.39 14.00
N ARG A 213 7.64 29.47 14.22
CA ARG A 213 6.66 29.39 13.12
C ARG A 213 6.92 30.43 12.06
N SER A 214 7.09 31.70 12.45
CA SER A 214 7.34 32.80 11.50
C SER A 214 8.62 32.59 10.67
N LYS A 215 9.65 32.00 11.28
CA LYS A 215 10.91 31.69 10.58
C LYS A 215 10.77 30.53 9.61
N VAL A 216 10.03 29.49 9.97
CA VAL A 216 9.76 28.31 9.12
C VAL A 216 8.91 28.73 7.94
N ASP A 217 7.84 29.51 8.15
CA ASP A 217 6.92 29.95 7.10
C ASP A 217 7.61 30.91 6.10
N ALA A 218 8.68 31.59 6.50
CA ALA A 218 9.44 32.50 5.65
C ALA A 218 10.39 31.76 4.66
N ILE A 219 10.56 30.43 4.80
CA ILE A 219 11.50 29.64 4.01
C ILE A 219 10.72 28.65 3.14
N ASP A 220 10.95 28.68 1.84
CA ASP A 220 10.35 27.71 0.91
C ASP A 220 10.83 26.29 1.26
N GLY A 221 9.89 25.36 1.48
CA GLY A 221 10.18 24.02 2.00
C GLY A 221 10.55 23.95 3.48
N GLY A 222 10.38 25.06 4.24
CA GLY A 222 10.73 25.13 5.66
C GLY A 222 9.97 24.12 6.53
N PHE A 223 8.67 23.91 6.25
CA PHE A 223 7.87 22.90 6.94
C PHE A 223 8.44 21.49 6.77
N ASP A 224 8.80 21.09 5.55
CA ASP A 224 9.33 19.76 5.26
C ASP A 224 10.73 19.54 5.88
N ARG A 225 11.54 20.60 5.95
CA ARG A 225 12.83 20.55 6.65
C ARG A 225 12.64 20.36 8.15
N LEU A 226 11.74 21.13 8.77
CA LEU A 226 11.40 21.00 10.19
C LEU A 226 10.84 19.61 10.49
N LYS A 227 9.96 19.10 9.63
CA LYS A 227 9.39 17.75 9.74
C LYS A 227 10.49 16.68 9.80
N GLN A 228 11.53 16.81 8.98
CA GLN A 228 12.65 15.88 9.00
C GLN A 228 13.43 15.89 10.34
N GLU A 229 13.69 17.09 10.89
CA GLU A 229 14.38 17.21 12.18
C GLU A 229 13.53 16.66 13.34
N ILE A 230 12.21 16.91 13.31
CA ILE A 230 11.25 16.38 14.29
C ILE A 230 11.10 14.87 14.16
N GLU A 231 11.07 14.31 12.94
CA GLU A 231 11.08 12.87 12.72
C GLU A 231 12.32 12.21 13.33
N GLY A 232 13.50 12.83 13.13
CA GLY A 232 14.74 12.40 13.78
C GLY A 232 14.65 12.44 15.30
N SER A 233 14.11 13.52 15.85
CA SER A 233 13.91 13.67 17.30
C SER A 233 12.95 12.62 17.86
N LYS A 234 11.82 12.38 17.19
CA LYS A 234 10.87 11.31 17.54
C LYS A 234 11.55 9.94 17.55
N ARG A 235 12.34 9.65 16.52
CA ARG A 235 13.08 8.37 16.42
C ARG A 235 14.02 8.19 17.59
N ASN A 236 14.82 9.20 17.92
CA ASN A 236 15.75 9.15 19.04
C ASN A 236 15.02 8.96 20.38
N ILE A 237 13.91 9.68 20.62
CA ILE A 237 13.08 9.51 21.83
C ILE A 237 12.63 8.06 21.98
N LEU A 238 12.18 7.43 20.88
CA LEU A 238 11.69 6.05 20.89
C LEU A 238 12.82 5.01 20.99
N GLU A 239 13.97 5.24 20.36
CA GLU A 239 15.11 4.33 20.36
C GLU A 239 15.87 4.34 21.69
N GLU A 240 15.96 5.50 22.37
CA GLU A 240 16.57 5.60 23.71
C GLU A 240 15.68 5.01 24.81
N GLY A 241 14.48 4.54 24.45
CA GLY A 241 13.55 3.94 25.41
C GLY A 241 13.05 4.93 26.44
N ILE A 242 12.97 6.22 26.08
CA ILE A 242 12.32 7.24 26.90
C ILE A 242 10.84 6.91 26.93
N ASP A 243 10.38 6.34 28.04
CA ASP A 243 8.99 5.98 28.29
C ASP A 243 8.29 6.91 29.31
N ASP A 244 9.04 7.85 29.84
CA ASP A 244 8.57 8.85 30.80
C ASP A 244 8.09 10.12 30.07
N GLU A 245 6.78 10.36 30.14
CA GLU A 245 6.14 11.56 29.57
C GLU A 245 6.61 12.86 30.23
N THR A 246 7.19 12.78 31.42
CA THR A 246 7.73 13.92 32.18
C THR A 246 9.19 14.18 31.88
N ALA A 247 9.82 13.37 31.01
CA ALA A 247 11.21 13.55 30.62
C ALA A 247 11.45 14.92 29.98
N GLU A 248 12.67 15.41 30.14
CA GLU A 248 13.10 16.67 29.53
C GLU A 248 12.91 16.65 28.00
N PRO A 249 12.59 17.80 27.40
CA PRO A 249 12.45 17.90 25.96
C PRO A 249 13.73 17.48 25.22
N TRP A 250 13.54 16.72 24.15
CA TRP A 250 14.64 16.41 23.22
C TRP A 250 15.04 17.68 22.46
N ARG A 251 16.32 18.01 22.46
CA ARG A 251 16.85 19.23 21.86
C ARG A 251 17.69 18.92 20.64
N THR A 252 17.27 19.40 19.46
CA THR A 252 17.99 19.24 18.19
C THR A 252 18.44 20.61 17.67
N PRO A 253 19.76 20.85 17.50
CA PRO A 253 20.25 22.05 16.83
C PRO A 253 19.83 22.06 15.36
N SER A 254 19.16 23.12 14.92
CA SER A 254 18.80 23.35 13.51
C SER A 254 19.74 24.39 12.90
N LEU A 255 20.63 23.96 12.03
CA LEU A 255 21.64 24.83 11.41
C LEU A 255 21.00 25.84 10.44
N TRP A 256 20.01 25.42 9.67
CA TRP A 256 19.33 26.26 8.69
C TRP A 256 18.41 27.32 9.31
N LEU A 257 17.87 27.04 10.53
CA LEU A 257 17.12 28.00 11.34
C LEU A 257 18.02 28.82 12.26
N ARG A 258 19.21 28.31 12.60
CA ARG A 258 20.11 28.82 13.65
C ARG A 258 19.45 28.89 15.02
N GLU A 259 18.69 27.82 15.35
CA GLU A 259 17.95 27.66 16.60
C GLU A 259 18.02 26.22 17.11
N THR A 260 17.56 26.01 18.31
CA THR A 260 17.38 24.68 18.89
C THR A 260 15.88 24.34 18.87
N ILE A 261 15.53 23.23 18.25
CA ILE A 261 14.17 22.69 18.22
C ILE A 261 13.99 21.80 19.44
N GLU A 262 12.90 22.03 20.17
CA GLU A 262 12.51 21.23 21.34
C GLU A 262 11.30 20.34 21.02
N VAL A 263 11.44 19.02 21.16
CA VAL A 263 10.38 18.03 21.03
C VAL A 263 10.15 17.37 22.38
N ARG A 264 8.94 17.45 22.90
CA ARG A 264 8.57 16.87 24.18
C ARG A 264 8.21 15.40 24.01
N PRO A 265 8.75 14.48 24.84
CA PRO A 265 8.34 13.07 24.80
C PRO A 265 6.82 12.90 24.97
N ALA A 266 6.19 13.67 25.85
CA ALA A 266 4.73 13.65 26.02
C ALA A 266 3.97 13.86 24.72
N ASP A 267 4.37 14.83 23.89
CA ASP A 267 3.71 15.10 22.60
C ASP A 267 3.86 13.91 21.66
N VAL A 268 5.03 13.29 21.62
CA VAL A 268 5.30 12.11 20.80
C VAL A 268 4.37 10.96 21.21
N PHE A 269 4.27 10.67 22.50
CA PHE A 269 3.42 9.59 23.00
C PHE A 269 1.94 9.87 22.80
N ASP A 270 1.49 11.10 22.99
CA ASP A 270 0.09 11.49 22.78
C ASP A 270 -0.32 11.36 21.31
N VAL A 271 0.52 11.78 20.37
CA VAL A 271 0.27 11.59 18.94
C VAL A 271 0.20 10.10 18.61
N ILE A 272 1.16 9.28 19.09
CA ILE A 272 1.17 7.84 18.84
C ILE A 272 -0.09 7.18 19.40
N ARG A 273 -0.53 7.50 20.62
CA ARG A 273 -1.75 6.92 21.22
C ARG A 273 -3.00 7.27 20.40
N ARG A 274 -3.20 8.55 20.07
CA ARG A 274 -4.36 8.97 19.25
C ARG A 274 -4.40 8.24 17.92
N MET A 275 -3.26 8.11 17.26
CA MET A 275 -3.18 7.41 15.98
C MET A 275 -3.38 5.89 16.13
N ALA A 276 -2.86 5.28 17.20
CA ALA A 276 -3.07 3.86 17.49
C ALA A 276 -4.54 3.52 17.76
N ASP A 277 -5.26 4.38 18.47
CA ASP A 277 -6.70 4.20 18.68
C ASP A 277 -7.49 4.29 17.37
N ARG A 278 -7.19 5.27 16.53
CA ARG A 278 -7.82 5.39 15.19
C ARG A 278 -7.53 4.16 14.32
N ALA A 279 -6.28 3.67 14.33
CA ALA A 279 -5.89 2.47 13.59
C ALA A 279 -6.63 1.22 14.10
N ARG A 280 -6.73 1.06 15.43
CA ARG A 280 -7.49 -0.02 16.07
C ARG A 280 -8.96 -0.02 15.63
N GLU A 281 -9.62 1.14 15.69
CA GLU A 281 -11.01 1.29 15.25
C GLU A 281 -11.18 0.93 13.77
N ARG A 282 -10.25 1.38 12.92
CA ARG A 282 -10.27 1.04 11.49
C ARG A 282 -10.12 -0.46 11.26
N ILE A 283 -9.20 -1.13 11.97
CA ILE A 283 -9.00 -2.59 11.87
C ILE A 283 -10.25 -3.35 12.30
N ILE A 284 -10.89 -2.96 13.40
CA ILE A 284 -12.13 -3.58 13.85
C ILE A 284 -13.27 -3.38 12.83
N ASN A 285 -13.42 -2.16 12.30
CA ASN A 285 -14.39 -1.87 11.25
C ASN A 285 -14.11 -2.65 9.95
N PHE A 286 -12.85 -2.84 9.59
CA PHE A 286 -12.43 -3.70 8.48
C PHE A 286 -12.88 -5.15 8.69
N LEU A 287 -12.59 -5.75 9.84
CA LEU A 287 -13.01 -7.12 10.16
C LEU A 287 -14.54 -7.25 10.19
N HIS A 288 -15.24 -6.26 10.73
CA HIS A 288 -16.70 -6.24 10.76
C HIS A 288 -17.31 -6.23 9.34
N ARG A 289 -16.80 -5.34 8.45
CA ARG A 289 -17.19 -5.34 7.02
C ARG A 289 -16.87 -6.65 6.34
N ALA A 290 -15.73 -7.24 6.70
CA ALA A 290 -15.30 -8.55 6.25
C ALA A 290 -16.12 -9.70 6.85
N ARG A 291 -16.99 -9.45 7.82
CA ARG A 291 -17.73 -10.48 8.58
C ARG A 291 -16.80 -11.54 9.19
N ILE A 292 -15.63 -11.10 9.64
CA ILE A 292 -14.65 -11.93 10.33
C ILE A 292 -14.68 -11.55 11.80
N ASN A 293 -14.95 -12.51 12.66
CA ASN A 293 -14.89 -12.28 14.10
C ASN A 293 -13.42 -12.19 14.54
N PRO A 294 -13.02 -11.20 15.36
CA PRO A 294 -11.67 -11.13 15.91
C PRO A 294 -11.17 -12.43 16.55
N SER A 295 -12.06 -13.25 17.13
CA SER A 295 -11.72 -14.55 17.71
C SER A 295 -11.36 -15.63 16.68
N GLU A 296 -11.69 -15.45 15.41
CA GLU A 296 -11.29 -16.36 14.32
C GLU A 296 -9.83 -16.14 13.90
N ILE A 297 -9.26 -14.97 14.20
CA ILE A 297 -7.87 -14.67 13.92
C ILE A 297 -6.99 -15.55 14.80
N THR A 298 -6.21 -16.42 14.18
CA THR A 298 -5.32 -17.35 14.88
C THR A 298 -3.94 -16.78 15.15
N HIS A 299 -3.49 -15.87 14.25
CA HIS A 299 -2.18 -15.25 14.34
C HIS A 299 -2.25 -13.75 14.02
N LEU A 300 -1.36 -12.99 14.66
CA LEU A 300 -1.21 -11.55 14.46
C LEU A 300 0.23 -11.25 14.04
N LEU A 301 0.40 -10.54 12.94
CA LEU A 301 1.69 -10.04 12.45
C LEU A 301 1.67 -8.53 12.38
N PHE A 302 2.68 -7.91 12.99
CA PHE A 302 2.96 -6.50 12.87
C PHE A 302 4.12 -6.28 11.90
N ALA A 303 3.92 -5.44 10.91
CA ALA A 303 4.91 -5.01 9.92
C ALA A 303 4.94 -3.48 9.79
N GLY A 304 5.96 -2.95 9.15
CA GLY A 304 6.15 -1.51 9.01
C GLY A 304 6.77 -0.82 10.23
N GLY A 305 7.35 0.34 10.00
CA GLY A 305 8.14 1.05 11.01
C GLY A 305 7.34 1.56 12.22
N VAL A 306 6.08 1.93 12.03
CA VAL A 306 5.18 2.39 13.11
C VAL A 306 4.87 1.25 14.08
N CYS A 307 4.82 0.02 13.60
CA CYS A 307 4.60 -1.17 14.42
C CYS A 307 5.80 -1.53 15.32
N ASN A 308 6.94 -0.86 15.23
CA ASN A 308 8.00 -0.99 16.24
C ASN A 308 7.59 -0.44 17.61
N SER A 309 6.56 0.43 17.66
CA SER A 309 6.10 1.02 18.92
C SER A 309 5.32 0.01 19.78
N PRO A 310 5.75 -0.24 21.04
CA PRO A 310 4.99 -1.08 21.97
C PRO A 310 3.58 -0.55 22.26
N ILE A 311 3.38 0.78 22.20
CA ILE A 311 2.07 1.42 22.38
C ILE A 311 1.11 0.96 21.29
N VAL A 312 1.57 0.96 20.04
CA VAL A 312 0.79 0.51 18.88
C VAL A 312 0.46 -0.98 18.98
N GLN A 313 1.48 -1.81 19.24
CA GLN A 313 1.28 -3.26 19.38
C GLN A 313 0.30 -3.60 20.50
N LYS A 314 0.39 -2.90 21.64
CA LYS A 314 -0.51 -3.10 22.77
C LYS A 314 -1.94 -2.65 22.46
N ALA A 315 -2.11 -1.47 21.85
CA ALA A 315 -3.42 -0.93 21.52
C ALA A 315 -4.20 -1.85 20.57
N ILE A 316 -3.54 -2.37 19.54
CA ILE A 316 -4.16 -3.27 18.56
C ILE A 316 -4.24 -4.70 19.11
N GLY A 317 -3.17 -5.22 19.71
CA GLY A 317 -3.08 -6.60 20.18
C GLY A 317 -4.11 -6.96 21.27
N ASN A 318 -4.55 -5.99 22.06
CA ASN A 318 -5.56 -6.20 23.08
C ASN A 318 -6.92 -6.70 22.53
N GLU A 319 -7.22 -6.40 21.27
CA GLU A 319 -8.45 -6.89 20.59
C GLU A 319 -8.34 -8.35 20.16
N PHE A 320 -7.11 -8.90 20.04
CA PHE A 320 -6.81 -10.23 19.50
C PHE A 320 -6.14 -11.14 20.53
N ARG A 321 -6.67 -11.18 21.74
CA ARG A 321 -6.05 -11.89 22.89
C ARG A 321 -5.87 -13.39 22.68
N SER A 322 -6.65 -14.02 21.79
CA SER A 322 -6.55 -15.43 21.44
C SER A 322 -5.55 -15.70 20.31
N ALA A 323 -5.17 -14.67 19.56
CA ALA A 323 -4.23 -14.81 18.46
C ALA A 323 -2.79 -14.95 18.99
N ARG A 324 -2.01 -15.81 18.35
CA ARG A 324 -0.58 -15.94 18.61
C ARG A 324 0.17 -14.87 17.82
N ALA A 325 1.16 -14.22 18.41
CA ALA A 325 2.07 -13.40 17.63
C ALA A 325 2.85 -14.29 16.64
N VAL A 326 2.93 -13.87 15.38
CA VAL A 326 3.84 -14.52 14.43
C VAL A 326 5.27 -14.24 14.91
N SER A 327 5.97 -15.31 15.29
CA SER A 327 7.36 -15.21 15.78
C SER A 327 8.29 -14.93 14.60
N THR A 328 9.03 -13.86 14.69
CA THR A 328 10.06 -13.49 13.70
C THR A 328 11.27 -12.90 14.42
N ASP A 329 12.46 -13.23 13.94
CA ASP A 329 13.71 -12.62 14.42
C ASP A 329 14.01 -11.28 13.73
N GLN A 330 13.11 -10.83 12.87
CA GLN A 330 13.29 -9.65 12.03
C GLN A 330 12.52 -8.46 12.59
N GLN A 331 13.07 -7.27 12.38
CA GLN A 331 12.36 -6.04 12.71
C GLN A 331 11.16 -5.85 11.79
N PRO A 332 10.01 -5.38 12.31
CA PRO A 332 8.78 -5.16 11.53
C PRO A 332 8.98 -4.39 10.23
N GLN A 333 9.84 -3.39 10.24
CA GLN A 333 10.13 -2.53 9.09
C GLN A 333 10.92 -3.20 7.95
N LEU A 334 11.45 -4.40 8.16
CA LEU A 334 12.23 -5.13 7.14
C LEU A 334 11.42 -6.26 6.48
N LEU A 335 10.27 -6.63 7.07
CA LEU A 335 9.53 -7.83 6.69
C LEU A 335 9.07 -7.81 5.24
N THR A 336 8.55 -6.67 4.77
CA THR A 336 8.05 -6.51 3.40
C THR A 336 9.17 -6.70 2.37
N GLY A 337 10.34 -6.10 2.59
CA GLY A 337 11.52 -6.29 1.73
C GLY A 337 12.03 -7.73 1.75
N TYR A 338 12.04 -8.38 2.92
CA TYR A 338 12.45 -9.78 3.06
C TYR A 338 11.52 -10.72 2.33
N GLY A 339 10.21 -10.52 2.45
CA GLY A 339 9.22 -11.32 1.74
C GLY A 339 9.32 -11.16 0.24
N ALA A 340 9.46 -9.95 -0.24
CA ALA A 340 9.68 -9.68 -1.66
C ALA A 340 10.94 -10.38 -2.18
N ALA A 341 12.04 -10.40 -1.41
CA ALA A 341 13.26 -11.10 -1.80
C ALA A 341 13.09 -12.63 -1.80
N ARG A 342 12.39 -13.19 -0.83
CA ARG A 342 12.05 -14.64 -0.80
C ARG A 342 11.19 -15.03 -1.99
N LEU A 343 10.15 -14.24 -2.30
CA LEU A 343 9.28 -14.44 -3.46
C LEU A 343 10.06 -14.34 -4.77
N ALA A 344 10.97 -13.37 -4.90
CA ALA A 344 11.85 -13.26 -6.07
C ALA A 344 12.75 -14.49 -6.24
N ARG A 345 13.29 -15.04 -5.14
CA ARG A 345 14.18 -16.20 -5.14
C ARG A 345 13.46 -17.49 -5.51
N SER A 346 12.35 -17.78 -4.81
CA SER A 346 11.58 -19.04 -4.99
C SER A 346 10.76 -19.02 -6.27
N GLY A 347 10.46 -17.84 -6.81
CA GLY A 347 9.40 -17.65 -7.78
C GLY A 347 8.03 -17.70 -7.12
N PHE A 348 7.05 -17.10 -7.75
CA PHE A 348 5.67 -17.15 -7.27
C PHE A 348 4.69 -16.90 -8.42
N THR A 349 3.44 -17.30 -8.23
CA THR A 349 2.33 -16.94 -9.12
C THR A 349 1.29 -16.17 -8.34
N VAL A 350 0.68 -15.19 -9.01
CA VAL A 350 -0.43 -14.39 -8.44
C VAL A 350 -1.69 -14.73 -9.20
N GLN A 351 -2.77 -14.92 -8.48
CA GLN A 351 -4.09 -15.24 -9.02
C GLN A 351 -5.19 -14.63 -8.13
N LEU A 352 -6.41 -14.54 -8.64
CA LEU A 352 -7.55 -14.10 -7.84
C LEU A 352 -7.80 -15.09 -6.69
N ALA A 353 -8.00 -14.56 -5.48
CA ALA A 353 -8.32 -15.36 -4.30
C ALA A 353 -9.77 -15.85 -4.28
N ALA A 354 -10.67 -15.08 -4.89
CA ALA A 354 -12.11 -15.35 -4.97
C ALA A 354 -12.62 -15.02 -6.39
N PRO A 355 -13.77 -15.59 -6.82
CA PRO A 355 -14.41 -15.20 -8.07
C PRO A 355 -14.77 -13.72 -8.08
N PHE A 356 -14.49 -13.05 -9.19
CA PHE A 356 -14.88 -11.67 -9.44
C PHE A 356 -15.97 -11.60 -10.50
N GLY A 357 -16.96 -10.72 -10.32
CA GLY A 357 -18.05 -10.56 -11.26
C GLY A 357 -19.03 -9.47 -10.89
N VAL A 358 -20.26 -9.64 -11.34
CA VAL A 358 -21.36 -8.69 -11.24
C VAL A 358 -22.51 -9.28 -10.40
N ARG A 359 -23.04 -8.48 -9.47
CA ARG A 359 -24.33 -8.78 -8.83
C ARG A 359 -25.45 -8.30 -9.76
N GLN A 360 -26.34 -9.20 -10.12
CA GLN A 360 -27.47 -8.94 -10.99
C GLN A 360 -28.67 -8.38 -10.20
N CYS A 361 -29.69 -7.90 -10.90
CA CYS A 361 -30.87 -7.30 -10.29
C CYS A 361 -31.75 -8.30 -9.49
N ASP A 362 -31.60 -9.59 -9.72
CA ASP A 362 -32.24 -10.67 -8.96
C ASP A 362 -31.36 -11.15 -7.80
N ASP A 363 -30.33 -10.39 -7.43
CA ASP A 363 -29.31 -10.72 -6.47
C ASP A 363 -28.44 -11.94 -6.82
N SER A 364 -28.56 -12.53 -7.99
CA SER A 364 -27.64 -13.57 -8.44
C SER A 364 -26.25 -13.00 -8.76
N PHE A 365 -25.24 -13.87 -8.78
CA PHE A 365 -23.87 -13.49 -9.10
C PHE A 365 -23.47 -14.02 -10.49
N CYS A 366 -23.11 -13.12 -11.39
CA CYS A 366 -22.49 -13.47 -12.66
C CYS A 366 -20.97 -13.45 -12.56
N GLU A 367 -20.35 -14.63 -12.50
CA GLU A 367 -18.91 -14.79 -12.46
C GLU A 367 -18.27 -14.36 -13.79
N MET A 368 -17.40 -13.35 -13.74
CA MET A 368 -16.59 -12.89 -14.87
C MET A 368 -15.21 -13.53 -14.88
N LEU A 369 -14.54 -13.56 -13.72
CA LEU A 369 -13.23 -14.16 -13.53
C LEU A 369 -13.30 -15.17 -12.38
N PRO A 370 -12.94 -16.45 -12.59
CA PRO A 370 -12.99 -17.45 -11.55
C PRO A 370 -11.89 -17.25 -10.50
N ALA A 371 -12.08 -17.81 -9.31
CA ALA A 371 -10.98 -17.97 -8.35
C ALA A 371 -9.83 -18.76 -9.01
N GLY A 372 -8.60 -18.37 -8.70
CA GLY A 372 -7.43 -18.97 -9.34
C GLY A 372 -7.09 -18.42 -10.72
N HIS A 373 -7.85 -17.43 -11.22
CA HIS A 373 -7.52 -16.75 -12.47
C HIS A 373 -6.21 -15.98 -12.30
N GLY A 374 -5.19 -16.35 -13.10
CA GLY A 374 -3.86 -15.74 -13.07
C GLY A 374 -3.80 -14.37 -13.75
N LEU A 375 -2.72 -13.64 -13.50
CA LEU A 375 -2.46 -12.38 -14.21
C LEU A 375 -2.20 -12.66 -15.69
N ALA A 376 -2.94 -11.99 -16.57
CA ALA A 376 -2.79 -12.12 -18.00
C ALA A 376 -2.93 -10.77 -18.72
N VAL A 377 -1.87 -10.31 -19.36
CA VAL A 377 -1.89 -9.06 -20.11
C VAL A 377 -2.79 -9.20 -21.33
N GLY A 378 -3.80 -8.33 -21.44
CA GLY A 378 -4.68 -8.27 -22.61
C GLY A 378 -5.69 -9.42 -22.75
N ALA A 379 -5.75 -10.33 -21.77
CA ALA A 379 -6.76 -11.38 -21.75
C ALA A 379 -8.00 -10.90 -21.00
N TYR A 380 -9.08 -10.70 -21.72
CA TYR A 380 -10.36 -10.30 -21.15
C TYR A 380 -11.38 -11.42 -21.30
N ARG A 381 -12.17 -11.65 -20.25
CA ARG A 381 -13.42 -12.39 -20.34
C ARG A 381 -14.56 -11.45 -20.62
N VAL A 382 -15.53 -11.91 -21.41
CA VAL A 382 -16.66 -11.11 -21.89
C VAL A 382 -17.97 -11.70 -21.39
N ALA A 383 -18.86 -10.86 -20.89
CA ALA A 383 -20.25 -11.20 -20.62
C ALA A 383 -21.16 -10.11 -21.19
N GLU A 384 -22.36 -10.51 -21.60
CA GLU A 384 -23.37 -9.63 -22.16
C GLU A 384 -24.55 -9.51 -21.20
N PHE A 385 -24.97 -8.28 -20.95
CA PHE A 385 -26.07 -7.95 -20.06
C PHE A 385 -27.11 -7.14 -20.77
N MET A 386 -28.36 -7.56 -20.67
CA MET A 386 -29.49 -6.79 -21.20
C MET A 386 -29.98 -5.82 -20.13
N VAL A 387 -30.10 -4.54 -20.49
CA VAL A 387 -30.71 -3.54 -19.63
C VAL A 387 -32.22 -3.74 -19.64
N THR A 388 -32.79 -4.11 -18.51
CA THR A 388 -34.24 -4.42 -18.38
C THR A 388 -35.07 -3.19 -18.04
N ASP A 389 -34.47 -2.17 -17.40
CA ASP A 389 -35.15 -0.89 -17.16
C ASP A 389 -34.95 0.06 -18.35
N VAL A 390 -35.91 0.05 -19.26
CA VAL A 390 -35.88 0.87 -20.48
C VAL A 390 -36.04 2.38 -20.23
N LEU A 391 -36.39 2.79 -19.02
CA LEU A 391 -36.52 4.19 -18.61
C LEU A 391 -35.28 4.73 -17.93
N ALA A 392 -34.37 3.87 -17.47
CA ALA A 392 -33.15 4.28 -16.81
C ALA A 392 -32.19 4.91 -17.84
N PRO A 393 -31.66 6.12 -17.57
CA PRO A 393 -30.71 6.77 -18.47
C PRO A 393 -29.33 6.07 -18.41
N GLU A 394 -29.06 5.31 -17.35
CA GLU A 394 -27.80 4.61 -17.09
C GLU A 394 -28.06 3.18 -16.63
N ALA A 395 -27.20 2.26 -17.07
CA ALA A 395 -27.06 0.94 -16.45
C ALA A 395 -25.99 0.99 -15.38
N VAL A 396 -26.29 0.41 -14.22
CA VAL A 396 -25.39 0.34 -13.06
C VAL A 396 -25.02 -1.11 -12.79
N PHE A 397 -23.73 -1.39 -12.79
CA PHE A 397 -23.18 -2.71 -12.48
C PHE A 397 -22.48 -2.68 -11.14
N ASP A 398 -22.97 -3.47 -10.18
CA ASP A 398 -22.32 -3.65 -8.88
C ASP A 398 -21.23 -4.72 -9.03
N LEU A 399 -19.99 -4.27 -9.00
CA LEU A 399 -18.79 -5.07 -9.25
C LEU A 399 -18.19 -5.56 -7.94
N GLY A 400 -17.87 -6.84 -7.84
CA GLY A 400 -17.34 -7.38 -6.60
C GLY A 400 -16.86 -8.82 -6.68
N ILE A 401 -16.57 -9.35 -5.52
CA ILE A 401 -16.16 -10.74 -5.31
C ILE A 401 -17.25 -11.55 -4.63
N CYS A 402 -17.32 -12.82 -4.99
CA CYS A 402 -18.15 -13.78 -4.27
C CYS A 402 -17.27 -14.63 -3.34
N ARG A 403 -17.52 -14.56 -2.02
CA ARG A 403 -16.77 -15.35 -1.06
C ARG A 403 -17.22 -16.81 -1.10
N GLN A 404 -16.25 -17.71 -1.06
CA GLN A 404 -16.56 -19.14 -0.87
C GLN A 404 -16.86 -19.38 0.60
N ILE A 405 -18.10 -19.75 0.88
CA ILE A 405 -18.50 -20.25 2.21
C ILE A 405 -18.36 -21.77 2.17
N ASN A 406 -17.55 -22.33 3.08
CA ASN A 406 -17.32 -23.79 3.24
C ASN A 406 -16.75 -24.55 2.03
N GLY A 407 -16.00 -23.89 1.14
CA GLY A 407 -15.31 -24.56 0.02
C GLY A 407 -16.20 -24.89 -1.17
N GLU A 408 -17.49 -24.65 -1.10
CA GLU A 408 -18.40 -24.67 -2.24
C GLU A 408 -18.50 -23.27 -2.81
N SER A 409 -18.34 -23.17 -4.13
CA SER A 409 -18.66 -21.94 -4.85
C SER A 409 -20.12 -21.64 -4.56
N ALA A 410 -20.43 -20.51 -3.91
CA ALA A 410 -21.80 -20.07 -3.70
C ALA A 410 -22.41 -19.65 -5.06
N MET A 411 -22.40 -20.57 -5.99
CA MET A 411 -23.15 -20.43 -7.23
C MET A 411 -24.63 -20.60 -6.90
N MET A 412 -25.36 -19.52 -7.02
CA MET A 412 -26.79 -19.49 -7.30
C MET A 412 -27.82 -19.68 -6.16
N SER A 413 -27.51 -19.72 -4.87
CA SER A 413 -28.61 -19.95 -3.92
C SER A 413 -28.62 -19.20 -2.59
N ALA A 414 -27.69 -18.30 -2.33
CA ALA A 414 -27.80 -17.38 -1.19
C ALA A 414 -27.08 -16.05 -1.51
N PRO A 415 -27.73 -15.14 -2.23
CA PRO A 415 -27.07 -14.02 -2.90
C PRO A 415 -26.54 -12.94 -2.00
N GLY A 416 -27.25 -12.61 -0.92
CA GLY A 416 -26.95 -11.40 -0.14
C GLY A 416 -25.73 -11.49 0.76
N ASP A 417 -25.33 -12.68 1.20
CA ASP A 417 -24.32 -12.84 2.24
C ASP A 417 -22.92 -13.18 1.75
N ALA A 418 -22.79 -13.71 0.54
CA ALA A 418 -21.51 -14.10 -0.05
C ALA A 418 -20.90 -13.02 -0.94
N PHE A 419 -21.69 -12.11 -1.49
CA PHE A 419 -21.21 -11.05 -2.37
C PHE A 419 -20.66 -9.86 -1.56
N ARG A 420 -19.46 -9.40 -1.92
CA ARG A 420 -18.87 -8.17 -1.43
C ARG A 420 -18.70 -7.21 -2.61
N SER A 421 -19.46 -6.12 -2.58
CA SER A 421 -19.29 -5.03 -3.52
C SER A 421 -17.92 -4.37 -3.32
N ILE A 422 -17.20 -4.14 -4.40
CA ILE A 422 -15.95 -3.37 -4.41
C ILE A 422 -16.23 -1.98 -4.92
N ASP A 423 -16.99 -1.87 -6.03
CA ASP A 423 -17.32 -0.59 -6.65
C ASP A 423 -18.48 -0.75 -7.65
N GLN A 424 -18.99 0.37 -8.15
CA GLN A 424 -20.04 0.40 -9.17
C GLN A 424 -19.51 0.98 -10.48
N LEU A 425 -19.94 0.41 -11.60
CA LEU A 425 -19.67 0.94 -12.92
C LEU A 425 -20.98 1.44 -13.53
N HIS A 426 -20.98 2.69 -13.99
CA HIS A 426 -22.10 3.36 -14.60
C HIS A 426 -21.83 3.55 -16.09
N ILE A 427 -22.78 3.21 -16.96
CA ILE A 427 -22.71 3.42 -18.39
C ILE A 427 -24.07 3.92 -18.91
N ARG A 428 -24.05 4.87 -19.83
CA ARG A 428 -25.28 5.37 -20.43
C ARG A 428 -25.95 4.25 -21.23
N ALA A 429 -27.23 4.04 -20.92
CA ALA A 429 -28.10 3.13 -21.62
C ALA A 429 -29.31 3.94 -22.09
N GLN A 430 -29.45 4.21 -23.36
CA GLN A 430 -30.66 4.87 -23.88
C GLN A 430 -31.67 3.83 -24.39
N SER A 431 -32.88 3.93 -23.86
CA SER A 431 -34.01 3.39 -24.57
C SER A 431 -34.34 4.30 -25.76
N THR A 432 -34.53 3.76 -26.95
CA THR A 432 -34.95 4.53 -28.11
C THR A 432 -36.40 4.97 -27.89
N PRO A 433 -36.72 6.27 -27.74
CA PRO A 433 -38.13 6.70 -27.71
C PRO A 433 -38.72 6.66 -29.11
N GLY A 434 -39.74 5.87 -29.32
CA GLY A 434 -40.71 6.10 -30.38
C GLY A 434 -40.65 5.28 -31.65
N GLU A 435 -40.57 3.98 -31.57
CA GLU A 435 -41.15 3.09 -32.57
C GLU A 435 -41.81 1.89 -31.89
N ASN A 436 -43.02 1.56 -32.31
CA ASN A 436 -43.85 0.47 -31.81
C ASN A 436 -43.25 -0.94 -32.03
N LYS A 437 -42.06 -1.17 -31.61
CA LYS A 437 -41.45 -2.49 -31.47
C LYS A 437 -41.20 -2.73 -30.03
N ALA A 438 -41.56 -3.92 -29.53
CA ALA A 438 -41.26 -4.39 -28.20
C ALA A 438 -39.82 -3.95 -27.81
N ASN A 439 -39.73 -3.10 -26.81
CA ASN A 439 -38.50 -2.42 -26.40
C ASN A 439 -37.40 -3.46 -26.16
N ALA A 440 -36.53 -3.65 -27.14
CA ALA A 440 -35.29 -4.37 -26.92
C ALA A 440 -34.43 -3.45 -26.05
N GLY A 441 -34.19 -3.83 -24.81
CA GLY A 441 -33.25 -3.13 -23.93
C GLY A 441 -31.85 -3.05 -24.55
N ASP A 442 -31.05 -2.10 -24.10
CA ASP A 442 -29.67 -2.01 -24.55
C ASP A 442 -28.88 -3.27 -24.13
N LEU A 443 -28.00 -3.72 -24.99
CA LEU A 443 -27.07 -4.81 -24.70
C LEU A 443 -25.72 -4.21 -24.36
N ILE A 444 -25.32 -4.37 -23.08
CA ILE A 444 -24.03 -3.92 -22.58
C ILE A 444 -23.07 -5.11 -22.55
N ARG A 445 -21.92 -4.97 -23.18
CA ARG A 445 -20.81 -5.91 -23.06
C ARG A 445 -19.83 -5.48 -22.00
N LEU A 446 -19.56 -6.35 -21.04
CA LEU A 446 -18.51 -6.16 -20.03
C LEU A 446 -17.30 -7.05 -20.35
N PHE A 447 -16.14 -6.44 -20.33
CA PHE A 447 -14.86 -7.10 -20.49
C PHE A 447 -14.11 -7.00 -19.17
N CYS A 448 -13.68 -8.12 -18.60
CA CYS A 448 -12.93 -8.15 -17.35
C CYS A 448 -11.57 -8.83 -17.52
N GLY A 449 -10.56 -8.27 -16.91
CA GLY A 449 -9.20 -8.85 -16.87
C GLY A 449 -8.41 -8.35 -15.67
N ILE A 450 -7.35 -9.08 -15.32
CA ILE A 450 -6.39 -8.66 -14.28
C ILE A 450 -4.98 -8.74 -14.86
N ASP A 451 -4.15 -7.74 -14.58
CA ASP A 451 -2.82 -7.60 -15.15
C ASP A 451 -1.72 -7.43 -14.07
N SER A 452 -0.51 -7.14 -14.50
CA SER A 452 0.65 -6.96 -13.64
C SER A 452 0.54 -5.81 -12.63
N THR A 453 -0.46 -4.93 -12.75
CA THR A 453 -0.75 -3.87 -11.76
C THR A 453 -1.52 -4.40 -10.56
N LEU A 454 -1.90 -5.67 -10.52
CA LEU A 454 -2.75 -6.29 -9.49
C LEU A 454 -4.14 -5.67 -9.39
N ALA A 455 -4.60 -4.96 -10.43
CA ALA A 455 -5.91 -4.37 -10.51
C ALA A 455 -6.81 -5.15 -11.48
N VAL A 456 -8.07 -5.33 -11.11
CA VAL A 456 -9.08 -5.83 -12.05
C VAL A 456 -9.55 -4.65 -12.90
N THR A 457 -9.40 -4.77 -14.20
CA THR A 457 -9.91 -3.79 -15.15
C THR A 457 -11.25 -4.30 -15.72
N VAL A 458 -12.26 -3.45 -15.65
CA VAL A 458 -13.56 -3.66 -16.27
C VAL A 458 -13.76 -2.61 -17.34
N TYR A 459 -14.13 -3.03 -18.53
CA TYR A 459 -14.48 -2.18 -19.64
C TYR A 459 -15.89 -2.52 -20.10
N ALA A 460 -16.76 -1.52 -20.23
CA ALA A 460 -18.12 -1.68 -20.66
C ALA A 460 -18.36 -0.96 -21.98
N GLU A 461 -19.13 -1.57 -22.89
CA GLU A 461 -19.58 -1.00 -24.14
C GLU A 461 -21.11 -1.14 -24.29
N SER A 462 -21.79 -0.06 -24.66
CA SER A 462 -23.21 -0.05 -25.05
C SER A 462 -23.35 -0.25 -26.54
N ASN A 463 -24.20 -1.16 -26.94
CA ASN A 463 -24.50 -1.37 -28.35
C ASN A 463 -25.39 -0.25 -28.97
N LEU A 464 -26.22 0.42 -28.17
CA LEU A 464 -27.14 1.44 -28.68
C LEU A 464 -26.56 2.85 -28.68
N THR A 465 -25.81 3.21 -27.62
CA THR A 465 -25.29 4.58 -27.47
C THR A 465 -23.89 4.76 -28.02
N ALA A 466 -23.18 3.67 -28.34
CA ALA A 466 -21.76 3.64 -28.63
C ALA A 466 -20.91 4.24 -27.47
N ASP A 467 -21.49 4.35 -26.27
CA ASP A 467 -20.79 4.81 -25.08
C ASP A 467 -19.90 3.69 -24.55
N SER A 468 -18.79 4.07 -23.95
CA SER A 468 -17.86 3.12 -23.34
C SER A 468 -17.25 3.69 -22.08
N VAL A 469 -17.10 2.86 -21.06
CA VAL A 469 -16.54 3.22 -19.78
C VAL A 469 -15.52 2.19 -19.37
N ARG A 470 -14.37 2.65 -18.86
CA ARG A 470 -13.32 1.80 -18.30
C ARG A 470 -13.10 2.13 -16.83
N LYS A 471 -13.05 1.11 -16.01
CA LYS A 471 -12.79 1.22 -14.58
C LYS A 471 -11.71 0.22 -14.16
N SER A 472 -10.87 0.62 -13.22
CA SER A 472 -9.85 -0.25 -12.64
C SER A 472 -10.06 -0.30 -11.13
N LEU A 473 -10.10 -1.52 -10.60
CA LEU A 473 -10.44 -1.83 -9.22
C LEU A 473 -9.19 -2.31 -8.50
N SER A 474 -8.80 -1.59 -7.46
CA SER A 474 -7.73 -1.96 -6.53
C SER A 474 -8.31 -2.66 -5.30
N GLY A 475 -7.46 -3.24 -4.45
CA GLY A 475 -7.92 -3.90 -3.22
C GLY A 475 -8.72 -5.17 -3.46
N VAL A 476 -8.53 -5.82 -4.61
CA VAL A 476 -9.09 -7.14 -4.87
C VAL A 476 -8.20 -8.18 -4.19
N PRO A 477 -8.75 -9.09 -3.35
CA PRO A 477 -7.96 -10.13 -2.70
C PRO A 477 -7.28 -11.07 -3.69
N LEU A 478 -6.00 -11.36 -3.43
CA LEU A 478 -5.16 -12.19 -4.27
C LEU A 478 -4.73 -13.46 -3.53
N ALA A 479 -4.37 -14.48 -4.29
CA ALA A 479 -3.71 -15.66 -3.78
C ALA A 479 -2.30 -15.75 -4.40
N ILE A 480 -1.30 -15.83 -3.54
CA ILE A 480 0.10 -15.94 -3.92
C ILE A 480 0.55 -17.37 -3.65
N ARG A 481 0.80 -18.12 -4.72
CA ARG A 481 1.41 -19.44 -4.61
C ARG A 481 2.92 -19.30 -4.72
N VAL A 482 3.60 -19.68 -3.66
CA VAL A 482 5.06 -19.64 -3.57
C VAL A 482 5.66 -20.86 -4.30
N GLY A 483 6.66 -20.64 -5.14
CA GLY A 483 7.41 -21.72 -5.77
C GLY A 483 8.20 -22.52 -4.72
N ARG A 484 8.42 -23.81 -5.02
CA ARG A 484 9.22 -24.72 -4.17
C ARG A 484 10.71 -24.55 -4.40
#